data_7fa9776dcd2007eb1e5965bc9cf294b8
#
_entry.id   7fa9776dcd2007eb1e5965bc9cf294b8
#
_cell.length_a   1.000
_cell.length_b   1.000
_cell.length_c   1.000
_cell.angle_alpha   90.00
_cell.angle_beta   90.00
_cell.angle_gamma   90.00
#
_symmetry.space_group_name_H-M   'P 1'
#
loop_
_entity.id
_entity.type
_entity.pdbx_description
1 polymer ?
#
loop_
_entity_poly.entity_id
_entity_poly.type
_entity_poly.pdbx_seq_one_letter_code
_entity_poly.pdbx_strand_id
1 'polypeptide(L)'
;MCTGIRFTDNEGNMYAGRNLDWECGYGEKVTVTPRDYVRPYAFEQYATGFATIGTCIVVEDIPLYFDCGNEKGLYIAGLNFPGYAQYEANAAEGKTNVAAYEFPLWVASNFTSVDEVEAALENVAIVAKQVNEQYPVALLHYVICDAKRSIVVEYMADGMHVHHNDVDVLANQPTYDWHHEHLRSYLNLSSEFKPQVKWGNVEFAPYGSGENLVGMPGSNYSPDRFVRAAYYNTHYPAQQGESANVTRLFRTLGSVEQFLGGGLMEDGKYEYTIYTGGFSSATNTYYMSLYEDPAIKPYPMSAVDLDSSTLHTFA
;
A
#
# COMPACT_ATOMS: atom_id res chain seq x y z
N MET A 1 -3.49 10.61 4.85
CA MET A 1 -2.15 9.92 4.78
C MET A 1 -2.35 8.42 4.60
N CYS A 2 -1.30 7.62 4.52
CA CYS A 2 -1.44 6.18 4.22
C CYS A 2 -0.21 5.41 4.71
N THR A 3 -0.34 4.10 4.89
CA THR A 3 0.81 3.21 5.12
C THR A 3 0.57 1.88 4.42
N GLY A 4 1.53 1.39 3.66
CA GLY A 4 1.49 0.09 3.00
C GLY A 4 2.60 -0.82 3.51
N ILE A 5 2.35 -2.12 3.57
CA ILE A 5 3.32 -3.15 3.95
C ILE A 5 3.23 -4.38 3.05
N ARG A 6 4.30 -5.16 3.02
CA ARG A 6 4.36 -6.46 2.35
C ARG A 6 5.22 -7.41 3.17
N PHE A 7 4.89 -8.68 3.17
CA PHE A 7 5.75 -9.77 3.65
C PHE A 7 5.41 -11.09 2.95
N THR A 8 6.25 -12.10 3.12
CA THR A 8 5.97 -13.47 2.69
C THR A 8 5.88 -14.40 3.90
N ASP A 9 5.08 -15.46 3.77
CA ASP A 9 5.08 -16.57 4.71
C ASP A 9 6.21 -17.58 4.40
N ASN A 10 6.30 -18.65 5.21
CA ASN A 10 7.31 -19.69 5.02
C ASN A 10 7.08 -20.58 3.78
N GLU A 11 5.92 -20.49 3.16
CA GLU A 11 5.55 -21.21 1.94
C GLU A 11 5.82 -20.36 0.69
N GLY A 12 6.24 -19.09 0.87
CA GLY A 12 6.51 -18.15 -0.20
C GLY A 12 5.27 -17.39 -0.70
N ASN A 13 4.14 -17.50 0.00
CA ASN A 13 2.96 -16.70 -0.35
C ASN A 13 3.13 -15.26 0.13
N MET A 14 2.76 -14.30 -0.71
CA MET A 14 2.80 -12.88 -0.37
C MET A 14 1.49 -12.42 0.29
N TYR A 15 1.66 -11.57 1.30
CA TYR A 15 0.61 -10.79 1.93
C TYR A 15 1.02 -9.33 1.84
N ALA A 16 0.19 -8.50 1.24
CA ALA A 16 0.42 -7.07 1.10
C ALA A 16 -0.87 -6.30 1.38
N GLY A 17 -0.75 -5.08 1.90
CA GLY A 17 -1.93 -4.30 2.21
C GLY A 17 -1.58 -2.88 2.64
N ARG A 18 -2.64 -2.08 2.86
CA ARG A 18 -2.48 -0.68 3.23
C ARG A 18 -3.59 -0.19 4.16
N ASN A 19 -3.31 0.89 4.89
CA ASN A 19 -4.31 1.78 5.48
C ASN A 19 -4.58 2.94 4.52
N LEU A 20 -5.85 3.24 4.25
CA LEU A 20 -6.26 4.51 3.65
C LEU A 20 -6.62 5.47 4.78
N ASP A 21 -5.78 6.47 4.98
CA ASP A 21 -6.02 7.50 5.98
C ASP A 21 -6.43 8.80 5.26
N TRP A 22 -7.65 9.27 5.51
CA TRP A 22 -8.20 10.47 4.89
C TRP A 22 -9.30 11.08 5.77
N GLU A 23 -9.87 12.19 5.34
CA GLU A 23 -10.93 12.91 6.05
C GLU A 23 -12.33 12.32 5.86
N CYS A 24 -12.53 11.55 4.80
CA CYS A 24 -13.80 10.90 4.46
C CYS A 24 -13.57 9.74 3.49
N GLY A 25 -14.50 8.78 3.49
CA GLY A 25 -14.60 7.77 2.45
C GLY A 25 -15.17 8.35 1.15
N TYR A 26 -14.81 7.72 0.04
CA TYR A 26 -15.30 8.05 -1.31
C TYR A 26 -16.43 7.13 -1.76
N GLY A 27 -16.93 6.25 -0.88
CA GLY A 27 -17.82 5.15 -1.24
C GLY A 27 -17.10 4.01 -1.94
N GLU A 28 -15.82 3.88 -1.63
CA GLU A 28 -14.94 2.82 -2.14
C GLU A 28 -15.46 1.44 -1.74
N LYS A 29 -15.31 0.49 -2.66
CA LYS A 29 -15.75 -0.89 -2.50
C LYS A 29 -14.71 -1.85 -3.07
N VAL A 30 -14.73 -3.08 -2.57
CA VAL A 30 -13.95 -4.15 -3.18
C VAL A 30 -14.59 -4.50 -4.52
N THR A 31 -13.78 -4.41 -5.57
CA THR A 31 -14.22 -4.65 -6.95
C THR A 31 -13.24 -5.59 -7.65
N VAL A 32 -13.79 -6.48 -8.48
CA VAL A 32 -13.03 -7.30 -9.42
C VAL A 32 -13.16 -6.71 -10.82
N THR A 33 -12.03 -6.43 -11.46
CA THR A 33 -11.94 -6.22 -12.90
C THR A 33 -11.58 -7.55 -13.54
N PRO A 34 -12.46 -8.14 -14.37
CA PRO A 34 -12.19 -9.42 -15.00
C PRO A 34 -11.14 -9.31 -16.11
N ARG A 35 -10.68 -10.46 -16.63
CA ARG A 35 -9.82 -10.53 -17.82
C ARG A 35 -10.54 -9.93 -19.02
N ASP A 36 -9.78 -9.37 -19.93
CA ASP A 36 -10.32 -8.80 -21.19
C ASP A 36 -11.41 -7.73 -20.97
N TYR A 37 -11.49 -7.13 -19.78
CA TYR A 37 -12.39 -6.02 -19.54
C TYR A 37 -12.06 -4.86 -20.45
N VAL A 38 -13.00 -4.54 -21.36
CA VAL A 38 -12.81 -3.49 -22.36
C VAL A 38 -13.37 -2.17 -21.88
N ARG A 39 -12.52 -1.17 -21.79
CA ARG A 39 -12.90 0.21 -21.51
C ARG A 39 -12.03 1.18 -22.33
N PRO A 40 -12.48 2.41 -22.55
CA PRO A 40 -11.60 3.44 -23.09
C PRO A 40 -10.50 3.78 -22.09
N TYR A 41 -9.25 3.68 -22.52
CA TYR A 41 -8.11 4.19 -21.78
C TYR A 41 -7.76 5.60 -22.27
N ALA A 42 -7.02 6.35 -21.45
CA ALA A 42 -6.71 7.74 -21.72
C ALA A 42 -5.87 7.95 -22.97
N PHE A 43 -4.98 7.01 -23.28
CA PHE A 43 -4.00 7.15 -24.37
C PHE A 43 -4.00 5.98 -25.35
N GLU A 44 -4.06 4.74 -24.85
CA GLU A 44 -4.05 3.53 -25.67
C GLU A 44 -5.12 2.56 -25.13
N GLN A 45 -5.61 1.65 -25.98
CA GLN A 45 -6.47 0.57 -25.51
C GLN A 45 -5.58 -0.56 -24.97
N TYR A 46 -5.61 -0.75 -23.66
CA TYR A 46 -5.06 -1.96 -23.04
C TYR A 46 -6.21 -2.93 -22.78
N ALA A 47 -6.08 -4.17 -23.24
CA ALA A 47 -6.91 -5.24 -22.71
C ALA A 47 -6.40 -5.58 -21.29
N THR A 48 -7.30 -5.74 -20.34
CA THR A 48 -6.94 -6.30 -19.03
C THR A 48 -6.53 -7.75 -19.23
N GLY A 49 -5.22 -8.05 -19.21
CA GLY A 49 -4.72 -9.41 -19.41
C GLY A 49 -4.96 -10.31 -18.20
N PHE A 50 -4.92 -9.76 -16.98
CA PHE A 50 -5.12 -10.50 -15.73
C PHE A 50 -6.28 -9.91 -14.92
N ALA A 51 -7.10 -10.81 -14.35
CA ALA A 51 -8.13 -10.40 -13.41
C ALA A 51 -7.49 -9.75 -12.18
N THR A 52 -8.11 -8.66 -11.71
CA THR A 52 -7.60 -7.81 -10.64
C THR A 52 -8.67 -7.62 -9.59
N ILE A 53 -8.33 -7.67 -8.31
CA ILE A 53 -9.21 -7.41 -7.17
C ILE A 53 -8.58 -6.37 -6.24
N GLY A 54 -9.39 -5.45 -5.73
CA GLY A 54 -8.92 -4.45 -4.78
C GLY A 54 -9.98 -3.44 -4.41
N THR A 55 -9.59 -2.44 -3.64
CA THR A 55 -10.48 -1.35 -3.27
C THR A 55 -10.44 -0.24 -4.30
N CYS A 56 -11.59 0.12 -4.85
CA CYS A 56 -11.72 1.20 -5.81
C CYS A 56 -13.04 1.96 -5.69
N ILE A 57 -13.13 3.09 -6.37
CA ILE A 57 -14.40 3.68 -6.80
C ILE A 57 -14.54 3.44 -8.31
N VAL A 58 -15.78 3.26 -8.76
CA VAL A 58 -16.08 3.12 -10.20
C VAL A 58 -16.73 4.41 -10.68
N VAL A 59 -16.10 5.06 -11.66
CA VAL A 59 -16.55 6.33 -12.25
C VAL A 59 -16.64 6.15 -13.75
N GLU A 60 -17.84 6.27 -14.33
CA GLU A 60 -18.05 6.11 -15.78
C GLU A 60 -17.49 4.78 -16.34
N ASP A 61 -17.74 3.68 -15.61
CA ASP A 61 -17.20 2.35 -15.87
C ASP A 61 -15.67 2.21 -15.76
N ILE A 62 -14.99 3.22 -15.20
CA ILE A 62 -13.55 3.21 -14.95
C ILE A 62 -13.31 2.85 -13.47
N PRO A 63 -12.67 1.71 -13.15
CA PRO A 63 -12.32 1.40 -11.78
C PRO A 63 -11.03 2.16 -11.38
N LEU A 64 -11.17 3.10 -10.45
CA LEU A 64 -10.07 3.90 -9.90
C LEU A 64 -9.56 3.20 -8.64
N TYR A 65 -8.58 2.31 -8.80
CA TYR A 65 -8.04 1.54 -7.68
C TYR A 65 -7.13 2.38 -6.77
N PHE A 66 -7.40 2.32 -5.47
CA PHE A 66 -6.49 2.79 -4.43
C PHE A 66 -5.37 1.78 -4.18
N ASP A 67 -5.72 0.51 -4.21
CA ASP A 67 -4.84 -0.64 -4.14
C ASP A 67 -5.50 -1.86 -4.75
N CYS A 68 -4.70 -2.75 -5.34
CA CYS A 68 -5.22 -3.98 -5.93
C CYS A 68 -4.14 -5.06 -6.09
N GLY A 69 -4.58 -6.31 -6.08
CA GLY A 69 -3.77 -7.47 -6.45
C GLY A 69 -4.35 -8.18 -7.67
N ASN A 70 -3.52 -8.87 -8.44
CA ASN A 70 -3.95 -9.66 -9.57
C ASN A 70 -3.91 -11.17 -9.30
N GLU A 71 -4.50 -11.94 -10.18
CA GLU A 71 -4.56 -13.41 -10.09
C GLU A 71 -3.20 -14.11 -10.18
N LYS A 72 -2.12 -13.38 -10.52
CA LYS A 72 -0.73 -13.88 -10.59
C LYS A 72 0.06 -13.57 -9.32
N GLY A 73 -0.54 -12.85 -8.37
CA GLY A 73 0.08 -12.52 -7.09
C GLY A 73 0.92 -11.23 -7.11
N LEU A 74 0.77 -10.37 -8.11
CA LEU A 74 1.32 -9.01 -8.10
C LEU A 74 0.33 -8.07 -7.38
N TYR A 75 0.83 -7.17 -6.54
CA TYR A 75 0.04 -6.18 -5.82
C TYR A 75 0.63 -4.79 -5.97
N ILE A 76 -0.23 -3.79 -6.05
CA ILE A 76 0.12 -2.37 -6.06
C ILE A 76 -0.80 -1.57 -5.13
N ALA A 77 -0.24 -0.56 -4.47
CA ALA A 77 -1.00 0.45 -3.73
C ALA A 77 -0.45 1.85 -4.02
N GLY A 78 -1.35 2.80 -4.24
CA GLY A 78 -1.02 4.22 -4.34
C GLY A 78 -1.22 4.92 -2.99
N LEU A 79 -0.21 5.64 -2.52
CA LEU A 79 -0.21 6.39 -1.27
C LEU A 79 -0.03 7.88 -1.56
N ASN A 80 -0.69 8.73 -0.78
CA ASN A 80 -0.64 10.19 -0.98
C ASN A 80 0.79 10.74 -0.81
N PHE A 81 1.25 11.56 -1.79
CA PHE A 81 2.62 12.09 -1.84
C PHE A 81 2.64 13.57 -2.23
N PRO A 82 1.85 14.42 -1.55
CA PRO A 82 1.72 15.82 -1.88
C PRO A 82 3.03 16.59 -1.68
N GLY A 83 3.27 17.55 -2.57
CA GLY A 83 4.48 18.37 -2.55
C GLY A 83 5.71 17.73 -3.19
N TYR A 84 5.64 16.44 -3.53
CA TYR A 84 6.71 15.68 -4.18
C TYR A 84 6.26 15.11 -5.52
N ALA A 85 5.09 14.46 -5.59
CA ALA A 85 4.59 13.87 -6.82
C ALA A 85 4.36 14.94 -7.89
N GLN A 86 4.95 14.73 -9.07
CA GLN A 86 4.78 15.59 -10.23
C GLN A 86 4.88 14.73 -11.49
N TYR A 87 3.73 14.44 -12.09
CA TYR A 87 3.64 13.64 -13.31
C TYR A 87 3.85 14.50 -14.56
N GLU A 88 4.03 13.85 -15.72
CA GLU A 88 4.10 14.54 -17.01
C GLU A 88 2.81 15.32 -17.30
N ALA A 89 2.94 16.57 -17.73
CA ALA A 89 1.78 17.40 -18.09
C ALA A 89 1.09 16.91 -19.37
N ASN A 90 1.84 16.30 -20.28
CA ASN A 90 1.38 15.81 -21.58
C ASN A 90 1.98 14.45 -21.89
N ALA A 91 1.37 13.74 -22.82
CA ALA A 91 1.93 12.49 -23.34
C ALA A 91 3.36 12.69 -23.88
N ALA A 92 4.28 11.82 -23.45
CA ALA A 92 5.67 11.82 -23.89
C ALA A 92 5.81 10.99 -25.18
N GLU A 93 6.46 11.56 -26.19
CA GLU A 93 6.70 10.87 -27.46
C GLU A 93 7.64 9.68 -27.28
N GLY A 94 7.30 8.54 -27.89
CA GLY A 94 8.09 7.31 -27.84
C GLY A 94 8.00 6.54 -26.52
N LYS A 95 7.14 6.96 -25.57
CA LYS A 95 6.89 6.24 -24.31
C LYS A 95 5.49 5.65 -24.26
N THR A 96 5.33 4.62 -23.46
CA THR A 96 4.01 4.15 -23.02
C THR A 96 3.43 5.16 -22.04
N ASN A 97 2.38 5.86 -22.45
CA ASN A 97 1.74 6.89 -21.64
C ASN A 97 0.58 6.29 -20.86
N VAL A 98 0.58 6.45 -19.54
CA VAL A 98 -0.45 5.94 -18.63
C VAL A 98 -0.99 7.10 -17.81
N ALA A 99 -2.31 7.29 -17.78
CA ALA A 99 -2.89 8.30 -16.90
C ALA A 99 -2.67 7.92 -15.43
N ALA A 100 -2.42 8.91 -14.57
CA ALA A 100 -2.14 8.67 -13.17
C ALA A 100 -3.20 7.80 -12.47
N TYR A 101 -4.48 8.01 -12.79
CA TYR A 101 -5.60 7.22 -12.23
C TYR A 101 -5.69 5.79 -12.78
N GLU A 102 -5.07 5.50 -13.93
CA GLU A 102 -5.05 4.17 -14.55
C GLU A 102 -3.85 3.33 -14.09
N PHE A 103 -2.83 3.96 -13.55
CA PHE A 103 -1.55 3.31 -13.28
C PHE A 103 -1.67 2.07 -12.39
N PRO A 104 -2.47 2.03 -11.30
CA PRO A 104 -2.62 0.81 -10.51
C PRO A 104 -3.22 -0.35 -11.31
N LEU A 105 -4.29 -0.11 -12.07
CA LEU A 105 -4.90 -1.14 -12.91
C LEU A 105 -3.98 -1.55 -14.05
N TRP A 106 -3.27 -0.60 -14.67
CA TRP A 106 -2.31 -0.88 -15.74
C TRP A 106 -1.21 -1.83 -15.25
N VAL A 107 -0.65 -1.59 -14.06
CA VAL A 107 0.34 -2.50 -13.45
C VAL A 107 -0.28 -3.87 -13.19
N ALA A 108 -1.38 -3.93 -12.48
CA ALA A 108 -1.98 -5.19 -12.06
C ALA A 108 -2.51 -6.03 -13.24
N SER A 109 -2.99 -5.40 -14.32
CA SER A 109 -3.57 -6.11 -15.46
C SER A 109 -2.57 -6.59 -16.51
N ASN A 110 -1.33 -6.06 -16.51
CA ASN A 110 -0.37 -6.36 -17.59
C ASN A 110 0.86 -7.15 -17.13
N PHE A 111 1.16 -7.23 -15.83
CA PHE A 111 2.39 -7.84 -15.34
C PHE A 111 2.13 -8.93 -14.33
N THR A 112 3.09 -9.86 -14.24
CA THR A 112 3.05 -10.99 -13.30
C THR A 112 4.07 -10.88 -12.18
N SER A 113 5.03 -9.98 -12.30
CA SER A 113 6.13 -9.83 -11.34
C SER A 113 6.64 -8.39 -11.27
N VAL A 114 7.28 -8.07 -10.15
CA VAL A 114 7.98 -6.79 -9.97
C VAL A 114 9.11 -6.63 -10.98
N ASP A 115 9.79 -7.71 -11.37
CA ASP A 115 10.88 -7.65 -12.37
C ASP A 115 10.36 -7.18 -13.73
N GLU A 116 9.17 -7.65 -14.14
CA GLU A 116 8.52 -7.21 -15.39
C GLU A 116 8.08 -5.75 -15.32
N VAL A 117 7.50 -5.33 -14.18
CA VAL A 117 7.09 -3.94 -13.98
C VAL A 117 8.30 -3.01 -14.05
N GLU A 118 9.37 -3.30 -13.30
CA GLU A 118 10.57 -2.46 -13.24
C GLU A 118 11.19 -2.29 -14.63
N ALA A 119 11.29 -3.37 -15.41
CA ALA A 119 11.77 -3.30 -16.80
C ALA A 119 10.85 -2.43 -17.68
N ALA A 120 9.53 -2.51 -17.51
CA ALA A 120 8.58 -1.70 -18.29
C ALA A 120 8.64 -0.22 -17.91
N LEU A 121 8.88 0.12 -16.63
CA LEU A 121 8.95 1.50 -16.16
C LEU A 121 10.05 2.33 -16.82
N GLU A 122 11.09 1.73 -17.36
CA GLU A 122 12.13 2.44 -18.13
C GLU A 122 11.54 3.22 -19.31
N ASN A 123 10.43 2.73 -19.87
CA ASN A 123 9.76 3.33 -21.04
C ASN A 123 8.34 3.83 -20.75
N VAL A 124 7.99 4.09 -19.49
CA VAL A 124 6.67 4.59 -19.08
C VAL A 124 6.73 6.07 -18.78
N ALA A 125 5.66 6.78 -19.12
CA ALA A 125 5.37 8.13 -18.61
C ALA A 125 4.02 8.11 -17.90
N ILE A 126 4.00 8.47 -16.61
CA ILE A 126 2.75 8.71 -15.89
C ILE A 126 2.31 10.15 -16.19
N VAL A 127 1.11 10.31 -16.73
CA VAL A 127 0.60 11.61 -17.20
C VAL A 127 -0.46 12.14 -16.25
N ALA A 128 -0.35 13.43 -15.92
CA ALA A 128 -1.27 14.17 -15.06
C ALA A 128 -2.62 14.38 -15.75
N LYS A 129 -3.37 13.30 -15.97
CA LYS A 129 -4.70 13.34 -16.57
C LYS A 129 -5.74 12.97 -15.52
N GLN A 130 -6.74 13.82 -15.34
CA GLN A 130 -7.90 13.55 -14.48
C GLN A 130 -8.99 12.78 -15.24
N VAL A 131 -9.82 12.05 -14.51
CA VAL A 131 -10.98 11.36 -15.11
C VAL A 131 -11.99 12.40 -15.60
N ASN A 132 -12.39 13.32 -14.72
CA ASN A 132 -13.28 14.44 -14.97
C ASN A 132 -13.03 15.55 -13.93
N GLU A 133 -13.79 16.64 -13.97
CA GLU A 133 -13.61 17.78 -13.07
C GLU A 133 -13.85 17.44 -11.57
N GLN A 134 -14.66 16.43 -11.28
CA GLN A 134 -14.92 15.99 -9.90
C GLN A 134 -13.76 15.20 -9.29
N TYR A 135 -12.98 14.51 -10.12
CA TYR A 135 -11.87 13.66 -9.70
C TYR A 135 -10.55 14.21 -10.25
N PRO A 136 -9.92 15.15 -9.52
CA PRO A 136 -8.64 15.73 -9.92
C PRO A 136 -7.53 14.66 -9.87
N VAL A 137 -6.37 15.01 -10.44
CA VAL A 137 -5.20 14.14 -10.41
C VAL A 137 -4.74 13.90 -8.97
N ALA A 138 -4.77 12.66 -8.54
CA ALA A 138 -4.22 12.25 -7.25
C ALA A 138 -2.69 12.25 -7.31
N LEU A 139 -2.04 12.95 -6.39
CA LEU A 139 -0.59 13.03 -6.27
C LEU A 139 -0.10 11.88 -5.39
N LEU A 140 0.32 10.78 -6.02
CA LEU A 140 0.66 9.53 -5.34
C LEU A 140 2.10 9.12 -5.62
N HIS A 141 2.64 8.30 -4.73
CA HIS A 141 3.71 7.35 -4.99
C HIS A 141 3.19 5.93 -4.76
N TYR A 142 3.93 4.93 -5.23
CA TYR A 142 3.39 3.59 -5.29
C TYR A 142 4.34 2.58 -4.67
N VAL A 143 3.77 1.61 -3.94
CA VAL A 143 4.46 0.35 -3.62
C VAL A 143 3.91 -0.73 -4.54
N ILE A 144 4.84 -1.47 -5.20
CA ILE A 144 4.52 -2.58 -6.09
C ILE A 144 5.28 -3.79 -5.57
N CYS A 145 4.61 -4.91 -5.40
CA CYS A 145 5.20 -6.07 -4.77
C CYS A 145 4.66 -7.40 -5.31
N ASP A 146 5.52 -8.42 -5.24
CA ASP A 146 5.22 -9.82 -5.51
C ASP A 146 5.80 -10.71 -4.39
N ALA A 147 5.79 -12.02 -4.59
CA ALA A 147 6.32 -12.98 -3.62
C ALA A 147 7.85 -12.85 -3.39
N LYS A 148 8.61 -12.26 -4.32
CA LYS A 148 10.06 -12.14 -4.22
C LYS A 148 10.50 -10.86 -3.54
N ARG A 149 9.93 -9.71 -3.92
CA ARG A 149 10.37 -8.39 -3.49
C ARG A 149 9.31 -7.30 -3.64
N SER A 150 9.64 -6.11 -3.20
CA SER A 150 8.87 -4.91 -3.51
C SER A 150 9.76 -3.77 -4.01
N ILE A 151 9.14 -2.85 -4.74
CA ILE A 151 9.73 -1.58 -5.18
C ILE A 151 8.83 -0.43 -4.79
N VAL A 152 9.43 0.75 -4.64
CA VAL A 152 8.72 2.03 -4.52
C VAL A 152 8.94 2.83 -5.79
N VAL A 153 7.86 3.40 -6.32
CA VAL A 153 7.89 4.26 -7.50
C VAL A 153 7.46 5.67 -7.10
N GLU A 154 8.37 6.62 -7.23
CA GLU A 154 8.18 8.04 -6.96
C GLU A 154 8.39 8.83 -8.25
N TYR A 155 7.33 9.45 -8.77
CA TYR A 155 7.43 10.31 -9.97
C TYR A 155 7.44 11.77 -9.52
N MET A 156 8.60 12.39 -9.60
CA MET A 156 8.86 13.73 -9.08
C MET A 156 9.28 14.71 -10.20
N ALA A 157 9.58 15.95 -9.84
CA ALA A 157 9.95 17.01 -10.79
C ALA A 157 11.16 16.68 -11.67
N ASP A 158 12.06 15.86 -11.18
CA ASP A 158 13.28 15.40 -11.87
C ASP A 158 13.12 14.03 -12.55
N GLY A 159 11.90 13.47 -12.55
CA GLY A 159 11.55 12.23 -13.23
C GLY A 159 11.08 11.12 -12.31
N MET A 160 11.06 9.90 -12.86
CA MET A 160 10.66 8.69 -12.15
C MET A 160 11.85 8.08 -11.42
N HIS A 161 11.67 7.84 -10.12
CA HIS A 161 12.61 7.13 -9.26
C HIS A 161 12.01 5.78 -8.87
N VAL A 162 12.80 4.72 -9.04
CA VAL A 162 12.43 3.36 -8.64
C VAL A 162 13.42 2.89 -7.59
N HIS A 163 12.92 2.57 -6.41
CA HIS A 163 13.73 2.13 -5.27
C HIS A 163 13.46 0.68 -4.93
N HIS A 164 14.50 -0.10 -4.63
CA HIS A 164 14.32 -1.39 -3.98
C HIS A 164 13.83 -1.17 -2.56
N ASN A 165 12.73 -1.81 -2.18
CA ASN A 165 12.13 -1.64 -0.86
C ASN A 165 12.58 -2.74 0.10
N ASP A 166 13.73 -2.51 0.75
CA ASP A 166 14.40 -3.51 1.59
C ASP A 166 13.69 -3.80 2.92
N VAL A 167 12.73 -2.97 3.31
CA VAL A 167 11.93 -3.13 4.55
C VAL A 167 10.47 -3.44 4.27
N ASP A 168 10.08 -3.51 2.99
CA ASP A 168 8.72 -3.82 2.55
C ASP A 168 7.63 -2.90 3.16
N VAL A 169 7.95 -1.60 3.31
CA VAL A 169 7.06 -0.58 3.86
C VAL A 169 7.08 0.68 3.01
N LEU A 170 5.93 1.32 2.86
CA LEU A 170 5.81 2.68 2.33
C LEU A 170 4.86 3.47 3.24
N ALA A 171 5.21 4.72 3.56
CA ALA A 171 4.31 5.67 4.20
C ALA A 171 3.99 6.81 3.21
N ASN A 172 3.93 8.06 3.66
CA ASN A 172 3.77 9.22 2.79
C ASN A 172 5.11 9.96 2.65
N GLN A 173 5.08 11.27 2.36
CA GLN A 173 6.29 12.10 2.33
C GLN A 173 7.06 12.06 3.66
N PRO A 174 8.39 12.31 3.65
CA PRO A 174 9.22 12.60 2.49
C PRO A 174 9.51 11.38 1.59
N THR A 175 10.56 11.43 0.74
CA THR A 175 10.92 10.35 -0.19
C THR A 175 11.30 9.05 0.53
N TYR A 176 11.19 7.93 -0.18
CA TYR A 176 11.55 6.61 0.35
C TYR A 176 13.00 6.56 0.85
N ASP A 177 13.96 7.11 0.10
CA ASP A 177 15.37 7.15 0.51
C ASP A 177 15.56 7.87 1.84
N TRP A 178 14.84 8.96 2.07
CA TRP A 178 14.88 9.65 3.34
C TRP A 178 14.35 8.79 4.48
N HIS A 179 13.21 8.13 4.26
CA HIS A 179 12.63 7.22 5.26
C HIS A 179 13.57 6.06 5.58
N HIS A 180 14.15 5.44 4.56
CA HIS A 180 15.10 4.34 4.71
C HIS A 180 16.34 4.78 5.52
N GLU A 181 16.93 5.92 5.17
CA GLU A 181 18.09 6.46 5.91
C GLU A 181 17.73 6.83 7.34
N HIS A 182 16.51 7.34 7.58
CA HIS A 182 16.03 7.71 8.92
C HIS A 182 15.95 6.54 9.91
N LEU A 183 15.77 5.30 9.42
CA LEU A 183 15.79 4.10 10.28
C LEU A 183 17.08 3.94 11.08
N ARG A 184 18.18 4.52 10.64
CA ARG A 184 19.46 4.49 11.37
C ARG A 184 19.38 5.16 12.75
N SER A 185 18.41 6.04 12.96
CA SER A 185 18.17 6.67 14.26
C SER A 185 17.54 5.74 15.29
N TYR A 186 17.09 4.53 14.87
CA TYR A 186 16.31 3.59 15.69
C TYR A 186 16.96 2.21 15.85
N LEU A 187 18.26 2.09 15.62
CA LEU A 187 19.01 0.82 15.71
C LEU A 187 19.03 0.21 17.12
N ASN A 188 18.63 0.97 18.13
CA ASN A 188 18.51 0.50 19.50
C ASN A 188 17.22 -0.24 19.81
N LEU A 189 16.23 -0.19 18.92
CA LEU A 189 14.96 -0.89 19.12
C LEU A 189 15.15 -2.41 19.03
N SER A 190 14.63 -3.12 20.02
CA SER A 190 14.71 -4.58 20.09
C SER A 190 13.52 -5.15 20.86
N SER A 191 13.09 -6.35 20.52
CA SER A 191 12.11 -7.13 21.29
C SER A 191 12.75 -7.98 22.38
N GLU A 192 14.08 -7.99 22.51
CA GLU A 192 14.79 -8.77 23.50
C GLU A 192 14.55 -8.22 24.91
N PHE A 193 14.47 -9.15 25.89
CA PHE A 193 14.37 -8.76 27.28
C PHE A 193 15.71 -8.23 27.80
N LYS A 194 15.73 -7.05 28.41
CA LYS A 194 16.92 -6.46 28.99
C LYS A 194 17.03 -6.87 30.47
N PRO A 195 18.19 -7.42 30.86
CA PRO A 195 18.42 -7.73 32.27
C PRO A 195 18.55 -6.46 33.12
N GLN A 196 18.61 -6.67 34.45
CA GLN A 196 18.96 -5.58 35.37
C GLN A 196 20.27 -4.87 34.97
N VAL A 197 20.27 -3.55 35.10
CA VAL A 197 21.45 -2.72 34.87
C VAL A 197 21.80 -1.93 36.12
N LYS A 198 23.09 -1.79 36.40
CA LYS A 198 23.57 -1.02 37.56
C LYS A 198 24.04 0.35 37.14
N TRP A 199 23.50 1.37 37.77
CA TRP A 199 23.99 2.73 37.67
C TRP A 199 24.46 3.20 39.04
N GLY A 200 25.76 3.48 39.18
CA GLY A 200 26.33 3.80 40.50
C GLY A 200 26.15 2.62 41.46
N ASN A 201 25.45 2.87 42.58
CA ASN A 201 25.16 1.87 43.60
C ASN A 201 23.72 1.31 43.53
N VAL A 202 22.96 1.63 42.50
CA VAL A 202 21.55 1.21 42.36
C VAL A 202 21.41 0.24 41.20
N GLU A 203 20.72 -0.87 41.45
CA GLU A 203 20.29 -1.81 40.42
C GLU A 203 18.88 -1.49 39.97
N PHE A 204 18.70 -1.31 38.65
CA PHE A 204 17.40 -1.07 38.03
C PHE A 204 16.98 -2.31 37.24
N ALA A 205 15.79 -2.80 37.55
CA ALA A 205 15.12 -3.84 36.77
C ALA A 205 14.06 -3.19 35.86
N PRO A 206 13.78 -3.76 34.67
CA PRO A 206 12.68 -3.29 33.85
C PRO A 206 11.33 -3.54 34.56
N TYR A 207 10.33 -2.70 34.28
CA TYR A 207 8.96 -2.88 34.80
C TYR A 207 8.21 -4.05 34.15
N GLY A 208 8.73 -4.61 33.07
CA GLY A 208 8.15 -5.71 32.30
C GLY A 208 8.82 -5.87 30.95
N SER A 209 8.19 -6.58 30.02
CA SER A 209 8.68 -6.72 28.66
C SER A 209 8.46 -5.44 27.84
N GLY A 210 9.28 -5.25 26.78
CA GLY A 210 9.17 -4.12 25.85
C GLY A 210 10.00 -2.89 26.22
N GLU A 211 10.86 -2.97 27.23
CA GLU A 211 11.74 -1.88 27.67
C GLU A 211 12.70 -1.41 26.57
N ASN A 212 13.11 -2.28 25.65
CA ASN A 212 13.94 -1.95 24.51
C ASN A 212 13.18 -1.30 23.34
N LEU A 213 11.83 -1.17 23.46
CA LEU A 213 11.00 -0.39 22.56
C LEU A 213 10.83 1.08 23.02
N VAL A 214 11.46 1.45 24.13
CA VAL A 214 11.50 2.87 24.53
C VAL A 214 12.23 3.68 23.48
N GLY A 215 11.55 4.70 22.94
CA GLY A 215 12.02 5.48 21.79
C GLY A 215 11.34 5.08 20.46
N MET A 216 10.53 4.01 20.44
CA MET A 216 9.64 3.76 19.29
C MET A 216 8.74 4.97 19.09
N PRO A 217 8.76 5.60 17.89
CA PRO A 217 7.98 6.82 17.68
C PRO A 217 6.48 6.50 17.64
N GLY A 218 5.66 7.31 18.29
CA GLY A 218 4.24 7.03 18.54
C GLY A 218 3.27 7.93 17.79
N SER A 219 3.73 8.98 17.11
CA SER A 219 2.82 9.93 16.45
C SER A 219 2.24 9.38 15.14
N ASN A 220 1.19 10.07 14.63
CA ASN A 220 0.61 9.79 13.32
C ASN A 220 1.44 10.35 12.16
N TYR A 221 2.53 11.06 12.44
CA TYR A 221 3.40 11.64 11.42
C TYR A 221 4.01 10.56 10.52
N SER A 222 4.15 10.85 9.22
CA SER A 222 4.59 9.85 8.22
C SER A 222 5.91 9.16 8.60
N PRO A 223 6.99 9.87 9.00
CA PRO A 223 8.23 9.23 9.45
C PRO A 223 8.05 8.28 10.63
N ASP A 224 7.22 8.65 11.60
CA ASP A 224 6.98 7.84 12.77
C ASP A 224 6.22 6.55 12.44
N ARG A 225 5.23 6.64 11.54
CA ARG A 225 4.48 5.48 11.04
C ARG A 225 5.39 4.55 10.22
N PHE A 226 6.27 5.11 9.39
CA PHE A 226 7.24 4.31 8.63
C PHE A 226 8.13 3.49 9.56
N VAL A 227 8.72 4.10 10.60
CA VAL A 227 9.57 3.41 11.59
C VAL A 227 8.80 2.29 12.30
N ARG A 228 7.58 2.57 12.80
CA ARG A 228 6.76 1.56 13.48
C ARG A 228 6.40 0.40 12.56
N ALA A 229 5.93 0.72 11.34
CA ALA A 229 5.56 -0.29 10.37
C ALA A 229 6.78 -1.15 9.97
N ALA A 230 7.93 -0.52 9.69
CA ALA A 230 9.16 -1.23 9.35
C ALA A 230 9.62 -2.17 10.48
N TYR A 231 9.61 -1.68 11.72
CA TYR A 231 9.98 -2.51 12.87
C TYR A 231 9.05 -3.71 13.01
N TYR A 232 7.73 -3.48 13.10
CA TYR A 232 6.77 -4.58 13.30
C TYR A 232 6.69 -5.51 12.09
N ASN A 233 6.80 -5.01 10.88
CA ASN A 233 6.78 -5.85 9.69
C ASN A 233 7.96 -6.83 9.64
N THR A 234 9.16 -6.35 9.97
CA THR A 234 10.40 -7.13 9.90
C THR A 234 10.64 -8.04 11.12
N HIS A 235 10.09 -7.70 12.30
CA HIS A 235 10.30 -8.45 13.54
C HIS A 235 9.09 -9.32 13.96
N TYR A 236 8.02 -9.34 13.16
CA TYR A 236 6.86 -10.16 13.47
C TYR A 236 7.24 -11.65 13.41
N PRO A 237 6.92 -12.46 14.44
CA PRO A 237 7.21 -13.88 14.41
C PRO A 237 6.52 -14.58 13.23
N ALA A 238 7.19 -15.55 12.62
CA ALA A 238 6.63 -16.31 11.50
C ALA A 238 5.28 -16.95 11.88
N GLN A 239 4.34 -16.86 10.98
CA GLN A 239 2.98 -17.39 11.14
C GLN A 239 2.76 -18.55 10.16
N GLN A 240 1.83 -19.46 10.50
CA GLN A 240 1.47 -20.60 9.66
C GLN A 240 0.02 -20.46 9.18
N GLY A 241 -0.17 -20.67 7.89
CA GLY A 241 -1.47 -20.64 7.24
C GLY A 241 -2.02 -19.21 7.03
N GLU A 242 -2.99 -19.12 6.13
CA GLU A 242 -3.51 -17.82 5.66
C GLU A 242 -4.15 -16.99 6.77
N SER A 243 -5.01 -17.58 7.58
CA SER A 243 -5.71 -16.84 8.65
C SER A 243 -4.77 -16.16 9.64
N ALA A 244 -3.66 -16.82 10.03
CA ALA A 244 -2.67 -16.25 10.92
C ALA A 244 -1.85 -15.15 10.23
N ASN A 245 -1.54 -15.30 8.94
CA ASN A 245 -0.82 -14.29 8.17
C ASN A 245 -1.70 -13.08 7.86
N VAL A 246 -2.98 -13.26 7.57
CA VAL A 246 -3.96 -12.15 7.47
C VAL A 246 -4.04 -11.40 8.80
N THR A 247 -4.09 -12.13 9.93
CA THR A 247 -4.06 -11.51 11.27
C THR A 247 -2.76 -10.69 11.46
N ARG A 248 -1.60 -11.23 11.08
CA ARG A 248 -0.31 -10.51 11.10
C ARG A 248 -0.39 -9.22 10.29
N LEU A 249 -0.91 -9.28 9.05
CA LEU A 249 -1.05 -8.13 8.17
C LEU A 249 -1.85 -7.00 8.83
N PHE A 250 -3.07 -7.34 9.31
CA PHE A 250 -3.95 -6.35 9.93
C PHE A 250 -3.43 -5.84 11.28
N ARG A 251 -2.74 -6.67 12.08
CA ARG A 251 -2.11 -6.21 13.34
C ARG A 251 -0.91 -5.31 13.10
N THR A 252 -0.10 -5.58 12.08
CA THR A 252 1.00 -4.69 11.70
C THR A 252 0.49 -3.34 11.21
N LEU A 253 -0.50 -3.33 10.32
CA LEU A 253 -1.16 -2.10 9.85
C LEU A 253 -1.91 -1.39 10.99
N GLY A 254 -2.53 -2.11 11.91
CA GLY A 254 -3.18 -1.56 13.10
C GLY A 254 -2.22 -0.82 14.04
N SER A 255 -0.91 -1.14 14.00
CA SER A 255 0.09 -0.39 14.79
C SER A 255 0.28 1.06 14.31
N VAL A 256 -0.13 1.36 13.09
CA VAL A 256 -0.03 2.67 12.44
C VAL A 256 -1.38 3.23 11.99
N GLU A 257 -2.47 2.62 12.46
CA GLU A 257 -3.83 3.10 12.28
C GLU A 257 -4.01 4.47 12.91
N GLN A 258 -4.74 5.34 12.24
CA GLN A 258 -5.05 6.69 12.73
C GLN A 258 -6.48 6.74 13.27
N PHE A 259 -6.62 7.20 14.50
CA PHE A 259 -7.90 7.33 15.20
C PHE A 259 -8.46 8.74 15.07
N LEU A 260 -9.79 8.86 15.03
CA LEU A 260 -10.47 10.15 15.13
C LEU A 260 -9.97 10.92 16.36
N GLY A 261 -9.60 12.19 16.14
CA GLY A 261 -9.01 13.05 17.16
C GLY A 261 -7.47 13.06 17.16
N GLY A 262 -6.81 12.18 16.40
CA GLY A 262 -5.35 12.09 16.33
C GLY A 262 -4.69 13.06 15.34
N GLY A 263 -5.41 13.52 14.32
CA GLY A 263 -4.89 14.44 13.29
C GLY A 263 -5.97 15.41 12.81
N LEU A 264 -5.83 16.68 13.14
CA LEU A 264 -6.72 17.74 12.64
C LEU A 264 -6.07 18.38 11.41
N MET A 265 -6.78 18.42 10.30
CA MET A 265 -6.35 19.05 9.05
C MET A 265 -6.64 20.58 9.07
N GLU A 266 -6.06 21.32 8.12
CA GLU A 266 -6.23 22.78 8.02
C GLU A 266 -7.69 23.20 7.82
N ASP A 267 -8.50 22.38 7.16
CA ASP A 267 -9.93 22.62 6.94
C ASP A 267 -10.83 22.31 8.16
N GLY A 268 -10.23 21.87 9.27
CA GLY A 268 -10.92 21.53 10.52
C GLY A 268 -11.53 20.13 10.57
N LYS A 269 -11.26 19.26 9.59
CA LYS A 269 -11.67 17.87 9.61
C LYS A 269 -10.58 16.98 10.22
N TYR A 270 -10.98 15.86 10.78
CA TYR A 270 -10.04 14.86 11.26
C TYR A 270 -9.65 13.91 10.14
N GLU A 271 -8.36 13.61 10.06
CA GLU A 271 -7.85 12.49 9.28
C GLU A 271 -7.85 11.22 10.14
N TYR A 272 -8.35 10.13 9.59
CA TYR A 272 -8.41 8.82 10.27
C TYR A 272 -8.34 7.68 9.24
N THR A 273 -8.08 6.47 9.68
CA THR A 273 -8.04 5.30 8.81
C THR A 273 -9.46 4.93 8.36
N ILE A 274 -9.80 5.21 7.10
CA ILE A 274 -11.10 4.90 6.49
C ILE A 274 -11.28 3.39 6.38
N TYR A 275 -10.24 2.72 5.83
CA TYR A 275 -10.19 1.27 5.77
C TYR A 275 -8.75 0.76 5.87
N THR A 276 -8.64 -0.50 6.29
CA THR A 276 -7.46 -1.33 6.11
C THR A 276 -7.78 -2.40 5.08
N GLY A 277 -7.02 -2.43 3.98
CA GLY A 277 -7.14 -3.42 2.93
C GLY A 277 -5.91 -4.32 2.86
N GLY A 278 -6.09 -5.56 2.40
CA GLY A 278 -5.00 -6.49 2.24
C GLY A 278 -5.26 -7.58 1.22
N PHE A 279 -4.24 -8.03 0.54
CA PHE A 279 -4.28 -9.08 -0.47
C PHE A 279 -3.41 -10.26 -0.06
N SER A 280 -3.95 -11.47 -0.21
CA SER A 280 -3.23 -12.74 -0.07
C SER A 280 -3.04 -13.37 -1.45
N SER A 281 -1.79 -13.60 -1.83
CA SER A 281 -1.47 -14.33 -3.06
C SER A 281 -1.68 -15.85 -2.93
N ALA A 282 -1.84 -16.37 -1.71
CA ALA A 282 -2.08 -17.79 -1.46
C ALA A 282 -3.41 -18.26 -2.06
N THR A 283 -4.44 -17.43 -1.97
CA THR A 283 -5.80 -17.75 -2.42
C THR A 283 -6.39 -16.71 -3.36
N ASN A 284 -5.62 -15.68 -3.73
CA ASN A 284 -6.10 -14.51 -4.48
C ASN A 284 -7.34 -13.88 -3.81
N THR A 285 -7.27 -13.74 -2.48
CA THR A 285 -8.35 -13.16 -1.67
C THR A 285 -7.95 -11.77 -1.20
N TYR A 286 -8.84 -10.82 -1.40
CA TYR A 286 -8.73 -9.50 -0.82
C TYR A 286 -9.48 -9.46 0.51
N TYR A 287 -8.90 -8.81 1.51
CA TYR A 287 -9.47 -8.64 2.84
C TYR A 287 -9.66 -7.16 3.13
N MET A 288 -10.76 -6.80 3.78
CA MET A 288 -11.03 -5.40 4.13
C MET A 288 -11.65 -5.29 5.52
N SER A 289 -11.24 -4.27 6.24
CA SER A 289 -11.82 -3.82 7.50
C SER A 289 -12.08 -2.32 7.39
N LEU A 290 -13.25 -1.87 7.80
CA LEU A 290 -13.63 -0.45 7.82
C LEU A 290 -13.48 0.11 9.23
N TYR A 291 -13.27 1.42 9.37
CA TYR A 291 -13.24 2.08 10.67
C TYR A 291 -14.52 1.83 11.47
N GLU A 292 -15.68 1.95 10.84
CA GLU A 292 -16.98 1.74 11.46
C GLU A 292 -17.38 0.25 11.62
N ASP A 293 -16.72 -0.64 10.88
CA ASP A 293 -16.91 -2.09 10.95
C ASP A 293 -15.55 -2.80 10.94
N PRO A 294 -14.95 -3.00 12.14
CA PRO A 294 -13.59 -3.52 12.26
C PRO A 294 -13.46 -5.02 11.99
N ALA A 295 -14.53 -5.70 11.57
CA ALA A 295 -14.45 -7.09 11.16
C ALA A 295 -13.63 -7.23 9.87
N ILE A 296 -12.64 -8.10 9.85
CA ILE A 296 -11.88 -8.43 8.64
C ILE A 296 -12.74 -9.32 7.76
N LYS A 297 -13.21 -8.79 6.63
CA LYS A 297 -14.06 -9.51 5.67
C LYS A 297 -13.24 -10.02 4.48
N PRO A 298 -13.35 -11.31 4.13
CA PRO A 298 -12.71 -11.86 2.94
C PRO A 298 -13.55 -11.65 1.68
N TYR A 299 -12.88 -11.37 0.57
CA TYR A 299 -13.44 -11.22 -0.77
C TYR A 299 -12.59 -12.08 -1.72
N PRO A 300 -12.90 -13.38 -1.88
CA PRO A 300 -12.12 -14.23 -2.76
C PRO A 300 -12.41 -13.92 -4.22
N MET A 301 -11.35 -13.77 -5.02
CA MET A 301 -11.46 -13.54 -6.47
C MET A 301 -12.21 -14.68 -7.16
N SER A 302 -12.09 -15.89 -6.62
CA SER A 302 -12.80 -17.09 -7.12
C SER A 302 -14.33 -17.07 -6.91
N ALA A 303 -14.87 -16.11 -6.18
CA ALA A 303 -16.34 -15.98 -5.98
C ALA A 303 -17.07 -15.42 -7.20
N VAL A 304 -16.33 -14.93 -8.21
CA VAL A 304 -16.90 -14.29 -9.40
C VAL A 304 -16.34 -14.90 -10.68
N ASP A 305 -17.06 -14.67 -11.78
CA ASP A 305 -16.60 -15.06 -13.13
C ASP A 305 -15.52 -14.09 -13.59
N LEU A 306 -14.28 -14.58 -13.68
CA LEU A 306 -13.11 -13.79 -14.08
C LEU A 306 -13.03 -13.55 -15.60
N ASP A 307 -13.85 -14.20 -16.39
CA ASP A 307 -13.95 -14.00 -17.85
C ASP A 307 -15.24 -13.23 -18.21
N SER A 308 -15.89 -12.63 -17.21
CA SER A 308 -17.04 -11.73 -17.43
C SER A 308 -16.62 -10.47 -18.19
N SER A 309 -17.58 -9.88 -18.92
CA SER A 309 -17.38 -8.58 -19.60
C SER A 309 -17.70 -7.37 -18.73
N THR A 310 -18.10 -7.57 -17.47
CA THR A 310 -18.53 -6.50 -16.57
C THR A 310 -17.77 -6.54 -15.24
N LEU A 311 -17.55 -5.37 -14.64
CA LEU A 311 -17.00 -5.26 -13.30
C LEU A 311 -17.91 -5.96 -12.28
N HIS A 312 -17.32 -6.58 -11.28
CA HIS A 312 -18.03 -7.12 -10.14
C HIS A 312 -17.66 -6.36 -8.87
N THR A 313 -18.61 -5.60 -8.34
CA THR A 313 -18.43 -4.87 -7.07
C THR A 313 -19.18 -5.61 -5.97
N PHE A 314 -18.47 -5.98 -4.91
CA PHE A 314 -19.06 -6.61 -3.74
C PHE A 314 -19.92 -5.61 -2.94
N ALA A 315 -20.99 -6.11 -2.36
CA ALA A 315 -21.98 -5.31 -1.61
C ALA A 315 -21.46 -4.88 -0.23
#